data_e4fb0c544e56a6cfc75f6f51949f78eb
#
_entry.id   e4fb0c544e56a6cfc75f6f51949f78eb
#
_cell.length_a   1.000
_cell.length_b   1.000
_cell.length_c   1.000
_cell.angle_alpha   90.00
_cell.angle_beta   90.00
_cell.angle_gamma   90.00
#
_symmetry.space_group_name_H-M   'P 1'
#
loop_
_entity.id
_entity.type
_entity.pdbx_description
1 polymer ?
#
loop_
_entity_poly.entity_id
_entity_poly.type
_entity_poly.pdbx_seq_one_letter_code
_entity_poly.pdbx_strand_id
1 'polypeptide(L)'
;MISTLEKEITFRFLKARKKDGFLNIISIFSFIGISLGVAVLIIVMSVMNGFRSELINKIVGFNAHITVQSYDKKYINPARFNIPQLNSISKNLISSNSGEAIIVQKDISKGIVLRGYSQNDFSKLKIIKDETFIGDRNNLTKNYISIGKELSFSLGLKIGEDITIMSSSGIETIIGSLPKKKTFTVISLFESGLTDFDNNIAFINLDTLDEFFNLTYNDRILEIYLKNPQNIENQKFIVQKIFPDEFVYSWADTNSSLFSALKVERNVMFIILSLIIIVAAFNIISGLTILVKNKTRDIAILKSIGVLNKSIIKIFFLVGVIIGTSATIFGIFLGVIFSMY
;
A
#
# COMPACT_ATOMS: atom_id res chain seq x y z
N MET A 1 14.55 44.05 10.61
CA MET A 1 15.75 43.56 11.32
C MET A 1 15.37 43.43 12.79
N ILE A 2 15.85 42.39 13.46
CA ILE A 2 15.69 42.17 14.90
C ILE A 2 16.88 42.82 15.58
N SER A 3 16.60 43.69 16.57
CA SER A 3 17.68 44.41 17.28
C SER A 3 18.37 43.48 18.30
N THR A 4 19.65 43.75 18.63
CA THR A 4 20.42 43.00 19.65
C THR A 4 19.70 43.00 20.99
N LEU A 5 19.08 44.13 21.34
CA LEU A 5 18.27 44.29 22.55
C LEU A 5 17.04 43.35 22.57
N GLU A 6 16.34 43.23 21.44
CA GLU A 6 15.16 42.37 21.32
C GLU A 6 15.54 40.88 21.52
N LYS A 7 16.67 40.45 20.99
CA LYS A 7 17.18 39.07 21.19
C LYS A 7 17.56 38.83 22.66
N GLU A 8 18.24 39.73 23.30
CA GLU A 8 18.69 39.55 24.67
C GLU A 8 17.52 39.49 25.66
N ILE A 9 16.54 40.36 25.48
CA ILE A 9 15.30 40.33 26.30
C ILE A 9 14.55 39.02 26.09
N THR A 10 14.43 38.55 24.83
CA THR A 10 13.78 37.25 24.48
C THR A 10 14.46 36.10 25.22
N PHE A 11 15.77 36.00 25.19
CA PHE A 11 16.51 34.97 25.91
C PHE A 11 16.34 35.05 27.43
N ARG A 12 16.27 36.26 27.98
CA ARG A 12 16.00 36.46 29.41
C ARG A 12 14.57 36.07 29.82
N PHE A 13 13.61 36.24 28.95
CA PHE A 13 12.21 35.78 29.19
C PHE A 13 12.09 34.26 29.13
N LEU A 14 12.89 33.57 28.34
CA LEU A 14 12.94 32.11 28.27
C LEU A 14 13.71 31.50 29.46
N LYS A 15 14.68 32.25 30.03
CA LYS A 15 15.50 31.78 31.16
C LYS A 15 14.68 31.81 32.46
N ALA A 16 14.38 30.65 32.97
CA ALA A 16 13.59 30.48 34.18
C ALA A 16 14.20 31.18 35.41
N ARG A 17 13.47 32.04 36.10
CA ARG A 17 13.81 32.49 37.44
C ARG A 17 13.09 31.60 38.47
N LYS A 18 13.79 31.24 39.58
CA LYS A 18 13.21 30.39 40.66
C LYS A 18 11.88 30.89 41.24
N LYS A 19 11.51 32.17 41.05
CA LYS A 19 10.24 32.78 41.48
C LYS A 19 9.09 32.62 40.50
N ASP A 20 9.33 32.21 39.27
CA ASP A 20 8.33 32.17 38.17
C ASP A 20 7.81 30.72 37.91
N GLY A 21 7.75 29.86 38.93
CA GLY A 21 7.43 28.42 38.80
C GLY A 21 6.17 28.10 37.99
N PHE A 22 5.11 28.91 38.08
CA PHE A 22 3.89 28.69 37.29
C PHE A 22 4.06 29.01 35.78
N LEU A 23 4.94 29.97 35.43
CA LEU A 23 5.22 30.32 34.03
C LEU A 23 5.98 29.23 33.31
N ASN A 24 6.91 28.56 34.00
CA ASN A 24 7.63 27.42 33.48
C ASN A 24 6.69 26.25 33.15
N ILE A 25 5.70 26.00 33.99
CA ILE A 25 4.74 24.93 33.80
C ILE A 25 3.98 25.11 32.48
N ILE A 26 3.47 26.30 32.17
CA ILE A 26 2.69 26.59 30.97
C ILE A 26 3.54 26.48 29.70
N SER A 27 4.78 27.00 29.73
CA SER A 27 5.70 26.88 28.61
C SER A 27 6.09 25.42 28.36
N ILE A 28 6.24 24.63 29.41
CA ILE A 28 6.50 23.18 29.35
C ILE A 28 5.30 22.44 28.76
N PHE A 29 4.07 22.76 29.20
CA PHE A 29 2.85 22.15 28.63
C PHE A 29 2.70 22.47 27.15
N SER A 30 2.93 23.72 26.74
CA SER A 30 2.92 24.10 25.30
C SER A 30 4.00 23.37 24.53
N PHE A 31 5.20 23.27 25.05
CA PHE A 31 6.32 22.52 24.43
C PHE A 31 5.98 21.04 24.28
N ILE A 32 5.50 20.39 25.34
CA ILE A 32 5.10 18.97 25.30
C ILE A 32 3.94 18.76 24.34
N GLY A 33 2.91 19.62 24.35
CA GLY A 33 1.75 19.48 23.47
C GLY A 33 2.13 19.58 21.98
N ILE A 34 3.00 20.51 21.61
CA ILE A 34 3.49 20.65 20.23
C ILE A 34 4.38 19.46 19.86
N SER A 35 5.31 19.10 20.75
CA SER A 35 6.23 17.97 20.55
C SER A 35 5.49 16.65 20.34
N LEU A 36 4.51 16.35 21.19
CA LEU A 36 3.66 15.16 21.07
C LEU A 36 2.85 15.19 19.79
N GLY A 37 2.24 16.33 19.45
CA GLY A 37 1.48 16.48 18.22
C GLY A 37 2.32 16.17 16.97
N VAL A 38 3.54 16.73 16.90
CA VAL A 38 4.48 16.47 15.78
C VAL A 38 4.97 15.02 15.78
N ALA A 39 5.28 14.46 16.95
CA ALA A 39 5.74 13.07 17.04
C ALA A 39 4.65 12.08 16.59
N VAL A 40 3.41 12.22 17.10
CA VAL A 40 2.28 11.37 16.69
C VAL A 40 2.01 11.48 15.20
N LEU A 41 2.09 12.70 14.65
CA LEU A 41 1.93 12.95 13.20
C LEU A 41 2.94 12.15 12.39
N ILE A 42 4.22 12.21 12.74
CA ILE A 42 5.30 11.48 12.03
C ILE A 42 5.08 9.96 12.14
N ILE A 43 4.77 9.47 13.34
CA ILE A 43 4.54 8.04 13.57
C ILE A 43 3.39 7.54 12.72
N VAL A 44 2.23 8.20 12.78
CA VAL A 44 1.04 7.80 12.03
C VAL A 44 1.29 7.82 10.52
N MET A 45 1.92 8.90 10.01
CA MET A 45 2.24 8.99 8.58
C MET A 45 3.26 7.94 8.14
N SER A 46 4.25 7.62 8.97
CA SER A 46 5.24 6.57 8.67
C SER A 46 4.59 5.20 8.60
N VAL A 47 3.79 4.83 9.60
CA VAL A 47 3.06 3.56 9.65
C VAL A 47 2.12 3.42 8.46
N MET A 48 1.33 4.46 8.15
CA MET A 48 0.38 4.40 7.03
C MET A 48 1.07 4.31 5.67
N ASN A 49 2.15 5.08 5.46
CA ASN A 49 2.93 4.98 4.22
C ASN A 49 3.62 3.61 4.09
N GLY A 50 4.14 3.06 5.19
CA GLY A 50 4.71 1.72 5.24
C GLY A 50 3.68 0.65 4.90
N PHE A 51 2.54 0.66 5.56
CA PHE A 51 1.43 -0.27 5.31
C PHE A 51 0.95 -0.22 3.86
N ARG A 52 0.73 0.99 3.34
CA ARG A 52 0.31 1.19 1.94
C ARG A 52 1.34 0.65 0.95
N SER A 53 2.62 0.94 1.18
CA SER A 53 3.71 0.47 0.32
C SER A 53 3.80 -1.05 0.33
N GLU A 54 3.71 -1.67 1.51
CA GLU A 54 3.75 -3.12 1.67
C GLU A 54 2.56 -3.80 1.00
N LEU A 55 1.35 -3.27 1.19
CA LEU A 55 0.12 -3.79 0.58
C LEU A 55 0.18 -3.72 -0.95
N ILE A 56 0.63 -2.58 -1.50
CA ILE A 56 0.83 -2.42 -2.94
C ILE A 56 1.89 -3.41 -3.46
N ASN A 57 3.01 -3.55 -2.76
CA ASN A 57 4.09 -4.47 -3.15
C ASN A 57 3.63 -5.93 -3.17
N LYS A 58 2.79 -6.35 -2.22
CA LYS A 58 2.21 -7.70 -2.21
C LYS A 58 1.27 -7.92 -3.38
N ILE A 59 0.37 -6.99 -3.67
CA ILE A 59 -0.56 -7.06 -4.81
C ILE A 59 0.21 -7.10 -6.13
N VAL A 60 1.15 -6.19 -6.31
CA VAL A 60 2.01 -6.10 -7.50
C VAL A 60 2.94 -7.31 -7.62
N GLY A 61 3.37 -7.87 -6.50
CA GLY A 61 4.20 -9.08 -6.47
C GLY A 61 3.48 -10.34 -6.93
N PHE A 62 2.16 -10.39 -6.75
CA PHE A 62 1.32 -11.54 -7.07
C PHE A 62 0.66 -11.45 -8.45
N ASN A 63 0.15 -10.27 -8.82
CA ASN A 63 -0.57 -10.06 -10.07
C ASN A 63 0.34 -9.54 -11.18
N ALA A 64 -0.09 -9.79 -12.44
CA ALA A 64 0.48 -9.08 -13.58
C ALA A 64 0.31 -7.56 -13.41
N HIS A 65 1.29 -6.80 -13.87
CA HIS A 65 1.24 -5.34 -13.74
C HIS A 65 0.26 -4.72 -14.76
N ILE A 66 0.26 -5.24 -15.97
CA ILE A 66 -0.70 -4.88 -17.04
C ILE A 66 -1.17 -6.17 -17.68
N THR A 67 -2.44 -6.22 -18.00
CA THR A 67 -3.05 -7.34 -18.74
C THR A 67 -3.65 -6.81 -20.03
N VAL A 68 -3.43 -7.53 -21.12
CA VAL A 68 -4.04 -7.27 -22.41
C VAL A 68 -4.97 -8.43 -22.75
N GLN A 69 -6.22 -8.11 -23.02
CA GLN A 69 -7.28 -9.08 -23.37
C GLN A 69 -7.94 -8.68 -24.67
N SER A 70 -8.17 -9.64 -25.55
CA SER A 70 -8.86 -9.38 -26.81
C SER A 70 -10.33 -9.15 -26.63
N TYR A 71 -10.89 -8.11 -27.27
CA TYR A 71 -12.33 -7.85 -27.31
C TYR A 71 -13.10 -8.92 -28.10
N ASP A 72 -12.57 -9.30 -29.25
CA ASP A 72 -13.25 -10.18 -30.22
C ASP A 72 -12.84 -11.64 -30.05
N LYS A 73 -12.24 -12.03 -28.93
CA LYS A 73 -11.63 -13.36 -28.73
C LYS A 73 -10.70 -13.73 -29.89
N LYS A 74 -9.97 -12.77 -30.40
CA LYS A 74 -8.93 -12.97 -31.40
C LYS A 74 -7.59 -13.23 -30.70
N TYR A 75 -6.87 -14.17 -31.22
CA TYR A 75 -5.54 -14.49 -30.73
C TYR A 75 -4.62 -13.27 -30.73
N ILE A 76 -4.12 -12.92 -29.55
CA ILE A 76 -3.06 -11.91 -29.43
C ILE A 76 -1.75 -12.53 -29.92
N ASN A 77 -1.36 -12.20 -31.15
CA ASN A 77 -0.21 -12.80 -31.83
C ASN A 77 1.08 -12.65 -31.01
N PRO A 78 1.74 -13.75 -30.59
CA PRO A 78 3.01 -13.69 -29.86
C PRO A 78 4.12 -12.97 -30.62
N ALA A 79 4.07 -12.89 -31.95
CA ALA A 79 5.04 -12.12 -32.75
C ALA A 79 5.01 -10.62 -32.37
N ARG A 80 3.91 -10.09 -31.90
CA ARG A 80 3.83 -8.72 -31.34
C ARG A 80 4.61 -8.55 -30.03
N PHE A 81 4.97 -9.65 -29.34
CA PHE A 81 5.74 -9.59 -28.09
C PHE A 81 7.19 -9.15 -28.30
N ASN A 82 7.70 -9.21 -29.52
CA ASN A 82 9.05 -8.75 -29.88
C ASN A 82 9.14 -7.26 -30.26
N ILE A 83 8.14 -6.46 -29.87
CA ILE A 83 8.18 -5.02 -30.09
C ILE A 83 9.25 -4.41 -29.17
N PRO A 84 10.25 -3.69 -29.70
CA PRO A 84 11.34 -3.13 -28.90
C PRO A 84 10.85 -2.25 -27.73
N GLN A 85 9.77 -1.50 -27.94
CA GLN A 85 9.15 -0.66 -26.90
C GLN A 85 8.60 -1.50 -25.74
N LEU A 86 7.93 -2.62 -26.04
CA LEU A 86 7.39 -3.52 -25.03
C LEU A 86 8.52 -4.21 -24.25
N ASN A 87 9.55 -4.70 -24.94
CA ASN A 87 10.71 -5.33 -24.32
C ASN A 87 11.54 -4.36 -23.47
N SER A 88 11.53 -3.06 -23.78
CA SER A 88 12.23 -2.06 -22.98
C SER A 88 11.62 -1.87 -21.60
N ILE A 89 10.29 -1.94 -21.47
CA ILE A 89 9.54 -1.72 -20.24
C ILE A 89 9.22 -3.01 -19.49
N SER A 90 9.10 -4.15 -20.17
CA SER A 90 8.74 -5.43 -19.57
C SER A 90 9.96 -6.22 -19.07
N LYS A 91 9.73 -6.95 -17.97
CA LYS A 91 10.65 -7.97 -17.46
C LYS A 91 10.27 -9.35 -17.98
N ASN A 92 8.98 -9.68 -17.94
CA ASN A 92 8.41 -10.92 -18.45
C ASN A 92 7.11 -10.61 -19.20
N LEU A 93 6.87 -11.37 -20.25
CA LEU A 93 5.62 -11.43 -21.00
C LEU A 93 5.13 -12.87 -20.89
N ILE A 94 3.92 -13.07 -20.38
CA ILE A 94 3.38 -14.38 -20.04
C ILE A 94 2.01 -14.51 -20.67
N SER A 95 1.76 -15.62 -21.36
CA SER A 95 0.43 -15.98 -21.80
C SER A 95 -0.23 -16.83 -20.74
N SER A 96 -1.42 -16.43 -20.30
CA SER A 96 -2.17 -17.10 -19.24
C SER A 96 -3.65 -17.15 -19.56
N ASN A 97 -4.38 -17.87 -18.74
CA ASN A 97 -5.82 -17.87 -18.72
C ASN A 97 -6.33 -18.10 -17.29
N SER A 98 -7.58 -17.82 -17.02
CA SER A 98 -8.16 -18.06 -15.70
C SER A 98 -9.63 -18.47 -15.82
N GLY A 99 -10.13 -19.16 -14.80
CA GLY A 99 -11.52 -19.53 -14.71
C GLY A 99 -11.95 -19.78 -13.28
N GLU A 100 -13.24 -19.55 -12.99
CA GLU A 100 -13.83 -19.81 -11.69
C GLU A 100 -14.22 -21.28 -11.57
N ALA A 101 -13.89 -21.89 -10.44
CA ALA A 101 -14.14 -23.28 -10.15
C ALA A 101 -14.55 -23.47 -8.70
N ILE A 102 -15.09 -24.64 -8.41
CA ILE A 102 -15.48 -25.05 -7.06
C ILE A 102 -14.64 -26.25 -6.67
N ILE A 103 -13.96 -26.15 -5.54
CA ILE A 103 -13.35 -27.30 -4.87
C ILE A 103 -14.47 -28.08 -4.19
N VAL A 104 -14.44 -29.39 -4.35
CA VAL A 104 -15.31 -30.31 -3.62
C VAL A 104 -14.41 -31.29 -2.86
N GLN A 105 -14.28 -31.10 -1.56
CA GLN A 105 -13.42 -31.92 -0.71
C GLN A 105 -14.19 -32.34 0.55
N LYS A 106 -14.48 -33.65 0.67
CA LYS A 106 -15.33 -34.20 1.74
C LYS A 106 -16.66 -33.43 1.82
N ASP A 107 -16.92 -32.76 2.95
CA ASP A 107 -18.13 -31.96 3.19
C ASP A 107 -17.95 -30.46 2.90
N ILE A 108 -16.78 -30.06 2.37
CA ILE A 108 -16.46 -28.65 2.10
C ILE A 108 -16.57 -28.39 0.61
N SER A 109 -17.35 -27.36 0.26
CA SER A 109 -17.38 -26.79 -1.09
C SER A 109 -16.92 -25.34 -1.04
N LYS A 110 -15.93 -24.97 -1.87
CA LYS A 110 -15.32 -23.65 -1.86
C LYS A 110 -15.05 -23.14 -3.26
N GLY A 111 -15.51 -21.92 -3.56
CA GLY A 111 -15.17 -21.23 -4.80
C GLY A 111 -13.71 -20.79 -4.84
N ILE A 112 -13.05 -21.01 -5.97
CA ILE A 112 -11.68 -20.57 -6.23
C ILE A 112 -11.54 -20.06 -7.65
N VAL A 113 -10.47 -19.30 -7.89
CA VAL A 113 -10.02 -18.93 -9.23
C VAL A 113 -8.81 -19.81 -9.59
N LEU A 114 -8.94 -20.57 -10.66
CA LEU A 114 -7.83 -21.30 -11.27
C LEU A 114 -7.10 -20.37 -12.23
N ARG A 115 -5.78 -20.28 -12.11
CA ARG A 115 -4.90 -19.58 -13.06
C ARG A 115 -4.03 -20.59 -13.78
N GLY A 116 -4.04 -20.53 -15.11
CA GLY A 116 -3.27 -21.44 -15.97
C GLY A 116 -1.99 -20.78 -16.49
N TYR A 117 -0.88 -21.48 -16.30
CA TYR A 117 0.42 -21.06 -16.81
C TYR A 117 1.12 -22.23 -17.50
N SER A 118 1.92 -21.91 -18.56
CA SER A 118 2.87 -22.90 -19.05
C SER A 118 3.90 -23.21 -17.96
N GLN A 119 4.52 -24.40 -18.00
CA GLN A 119 5.57 -24.76 -17.05
C GLN A 119 6.69 -23.71 -16.97
N ASN A 120 7.10 -23.21 -18.14
CA ASN A 120 8.17 -22.22 -18.27
C ASN A 120 7.77 -20.85 -17.68
N ASP A 121 6.51 -20.47 -17.81
CA ASP A 121 6.03 -19.18 -17.33
C ASP A 121 5.70 -19.20 -15.84
N PHE A 122 5.20 -20.33 -15.34
CA PHE A 122 4.99 -20.55 -13.92
C PHE A 122 6.27 -20.30 -13.09
N SER A 123 7.39 -20.84 -13.53
CA SER A 123 8.69 -20.65 -12.86
C SER A 123 9.21 -19.21 -12.88
N LYS A 124 8.67 -18.33 -13.76
CA LYS A 124 9.04 -16.90 -13.85
C LYS A 124 8.29 -16.04 -12.84
N LEU A 125 7.16 -16.51 -12.30
CA LEU A 125 6.35 -15.76 -11.34
C LEU A 125 7.15 -15.46 -10.07
N LYS A 126 7.01 -14.24 -9.54
CA LYS A 126 7.72 -13.82 -8.33
C LYS A 126 7.36 -14.70 -7.14
N ILE A 127 6.07 -15.02 -6.97
CA ILE A 127 5.56 -15.85 -5.89
C ILE A 127 6.16 -17.25 -5.85
N ILE A 128 6.51 -17.81 -7.01
CA ILE A 128 7.12 -19.15 -7.12
C ILE A 128 8.61 -19.13 -6.76
N LYS A 129 9.26 -17.97 -6.91
CA LYS A 129 10.67 -17.75 -6.55
C LYS A 129 10.87 -17.40 -5.10
N ASP A 130 9.79 -17.08 -4.38
CA ASP A 130 9.84 -16.70 -2.98
C ASP A 130 10.32 -17.86 -2.10
N GLU A 131 10.95 -17.54 -0.97
CA GLU A 131 11.44 -18.51 -0.01
C GLU A 131 10.30 -19.24 0.72
N THR A 132 9.14 -18.62 0.81
CA THR A 132 7.93 -19.18 1.43
C THR A 132 7.26 -20.28 0.60
N PHE A 133 7.67 -20.43 -0.68
CA PHE A 133 7.15 -21.47 -1.58
C PHE A 133 7.68 -22.84 -1.18
N ILE A 134 6.76 -23.80 -0.95
CA ILE A 134 7.08 -25.16 -0.53
C ILE A 134 6.66 -26.15 -1.63
N GLY A 135 7.53 -27.09 -2.00
CA GLY A 135 7.24 -28.12 -2.97
C GLY A 135 7.94 -27.94 -4.32
N ASP A 136 7.44 -28.58 -5.36
CA ASP A 136 8.06 -28.62 -6.68
C ASP A 136 7.69 -27.37 -7.52
N ARG A 137 8.70 -26.62 -7.93
CA ARG A 137 8.58 -25.40 -8.77
C ARG A 137 8.56 -25.72 -10.27
N ASN A 138 8.97 -26.91 -10.64
CA ASN A 138 9.28 -27.25 -12.03
C ASN A 138 8.38 -28.31 -12.64
N ASN A 139 7.29 -28.69 -11.98
CA ASN A 139 6.46 -29.81 -12.43
C ASN A 139 4.96 -29.49 -12.48
N LEU A 140 4.59 -28.28 -12.95
CA LEU A 140 3.19 -27.94 -13.15
C LEU A 140 2.65 -28.60 -14.42
N THR A 141 2.48 -29.93 -14.40
CA THR A 141 1.95 -30.74 -15.51
C THR A 141 0.43 -30.95 -15.39
N LYS A 142 -0.12 -31.69 -16.34
CA LYS A 142 -1.59 -31.83 -16.54
C LYS A 142 -2.41 -32.25 -15.31
N ASN A 143 -1.83 -32.98 -14.37
CA ASN A 143 -2.56 -33.52 -13.22
C ASN A 143 -2.15 -32.88 -11.88
N TYR A 144 -1.34 -31.86 -11.94
CA TYR A 144 -0.79 -31.22 -10.74
C TYR A 144 -1.36 -29.82 -10.54
N ILE A 145 -1.46 -29.44 -9.25
CA ILE A 145 -1.96 -28.14 -8.82
C ILE A 145 -1.05 -27.56 -7.73
N SER A 146 -0.84 -26.24 -7.80
CA SER A 146 -0.23 -25.46 -6.73
C SER A 146 -1.32 -24.66 -6.04
N ILE A 147 -1.45 -24.76 -4.73
CA ILE A 147 -2.50 -24.09 -3.95
C ILE A 147 -1.89 -23.13 -2.94
N GLY A 148 -2.66 -22.12 -2.53
CA GLY A 148 -2.24 -21.21 -1.46
C GLY A 148 -2.19 -21.93 -0.11
N LYS A 149 -1.31 -21.50 0.77
CA LYS A 149 -1.08 -22.07 2.11
C LYS A 149 -2.33 -22.01 2.97
N GLU A 150 -3.07 -20.90 2.92
CA GLU A 150 -4.34 -20.75 3.65
C GLU A 150 -5.43 -21.70 3.11
N LEU A 151 -5.45 -21.94 1.79
CA LEU A 151 -6.36 -22.91 1.17
C LEU A 151 -6.03 -24.32 1.61
N SER A 152 -4.75 -24.68 1.61
CA SER A 152 -4.26 -25.97 2.13
C SER A 152 -4.70 -26.19 3.58
N PHE A 153 -4.50 -25.18 4.43
CA PHE A 153 -4.90 -25.22 5.84
C PHE A 153 -6.41 -25.38 6.03
N SER A 154 -7.21 -24.58 5.31
CA SER A 154 -8.68 -24.60 5.42
C SER A 154 -9.32 -25.91 4.97
N LEU A 155 -8.70 -26.62 4.01
CA LEU A 155 -9.17 -27.89 3.49
C LEU A 155 -8.47 -29.10 4.17
N GLY A 156 -7.49 -28.87 5.02
CA GLY A 156 -6.68 -29.92 5.65
C GLY A 156 -5.86 -30.72 4.63
N LEU A 157 -5.44 -30.10 3.51
CA LEU A 157 -4.69 -30.75 2.43
C LEU A 157 -3.19 -30.56 2.60
N LYS A 158 -2.43 -31.60 2.25
CA LYS A 158 -0.97 -31.59 2.21
C LYS A 158 -0.45 -31.83 0.79
N ILE A 159 0.83 -31.56 0.59
CA ILE A 159 1.52 -31.93 -0.64
C ILE A 159 1.46 -33.45 -0.82
N GLY A 160 1.11 -33.88 -2.04
CA GLY A 160 0.91 -35.28 -2.40
C GLY A 160 -0.54 -35.76 -2.27
N GLU A 161 -1.43 -34.99 -1.68
CA GLU A 161 -2.86 -35.35 -1.58
C GLU A 161 -3.66 -34.85 -2.78
N ASP A 162 -4.76 -35.53 -3.03
CA ASP A 162 -5.64 -35.25 -4.15
C ASP A 162 -6.74 -34.26 -3.78
N ILE A 163 -7.06 -33.38 -4.72
CA ILE A 163 -8.13 -32.37 -4.63
C ILE A 163 -9.02 -32.48 -5.86
N THR A 164 -10.34 -32.53 -5.67
CA THR A 164 -11.29 -32.57 -6.76
C THR A 164 -11.87 -31.18 -7.02
N ILE A 165 -11.77 -30.74 -8.26
CA ILE A 165 -12.24 -29.44 -8.72
C ILE A 165 -13.38 -29.64 -9.72
N MET A 166 -14.40 -28.82 -9.59
CA MET A 166 -15.58 -28.80 -10.46
C MET A 166 -15.64 -27.45 -11.18
N SER A 167 -15.83 -27.48 -12.50
CA SER A 167 -15.99 -26.29 -13.33
C SER A 167 -17.34 -25.64 -13.08
N SER A 168 -17.38 -24.30 -13.07
CA SER A 168 -18.62 -23.53 -13.10
C SER A 168 -19.33 -23.65 -14.47
N SER A 169 -18.57 -23.85 -15.55
CA SER A 169 -19.09 -24.11 -16.89
C SER A 169 -19.19 -25.62 -17.13
N GLY A 170 -20.38 -26.10 -17.51
CA GLY A 170 -20.63 -27.51 -17.72
C GLY A 170 -20.55 -27.94 -19.19
N ILE A 171 -20.67 -29.24 -19.40
CA ILE A 171 -20.98 -29.82 -20.71
C ILE A 171 -22.48 -29.73 -20.91
N GLU A 172 -22.94 -29.08 -21.97
CA GLU A 172 -24.36 -29.06 -22.33
C GLU A 172 -24.80 -30.45 -22.73
N THR A 173 -25.81 -30.95 -22.06
CA THR A 173 -26.45 -32.25 -22.35
C THR A 173 -27.94 -32.06 -22.59
N ILE A 174 -28.60 -33.06 -23.15
CA ILE A 174 -30.05 -33.04 -23.43
C ILE A 174 -30.89 -32.79 -22.15
N ILE A 175 -30.34 -33.10 -20.98
CA ILE A 175 -30.97 -32.95 -19.66
C ILE A 175 -30.44 -31.75 -18.86
N GLY A 176 -29.62 -30.89 -19.45
CA GLY A 176 -29.03 -29.70 -18.82
C GLY A 176 -27.53 -29.70 -18.81
N SER A 177 -26.93 -28.69 -18.20
CA SER A 177 -25.48 -28.54 -18.11
C SER A 177 -24.89 -29.36 -16.94
N LEU A 178 -24.02 -30.31 -17.24
CA LEU A 178 -23.30 -31.11 -16.23
C LEU A 178 -21.91 -30.53 -16.01
N PRO A 179 -21.54 -30.13 -14.77
CA PRO A 179 -20.23 -29.58 -14.48
C PRO A 179 -19.12 -30.63 -14.70
N LYS A 180 -18.05 -30.20 -15.35
CA LYS A 180 -16.83 -31.04 -15.45
C LYS A 180 -16.18 -31.16 -14.08
N LYS A 181 -15.73 -32.39 -13.77
CA LYS A 181 -14.92 -32.66 -12.56
C LYS A 181 -13.56 -33.18 -12.98
N LYS A 182 -12.52 -32.69 -12.30
CA LYS A 182 -11.15 -33.20 -12.47
C LYS A 182 -10.45 -33.24 -11.12
N THR A 183 -9.69 -34.32 -10.89
CA THR A 183 -8.87 -34.48 -9.68
C THR A 183 -7.45 -34.13 -10.02
N PHE A 184 -6.81 -33.35 -9.13
CA PHE A 184 -5.43 -32.93 -9.22
C PHE A 184 -4.69 -33.34 -7.96
N THR A 185 -3.39 -33.62 -8.08
CA THR A 185 -2.53 -33.84 -6.94
C THR A 185 -1.81 -32.53 -6.55
N VAL A 186 -1.85 -32.16 -5.29
CA VAL A 186 -1.17 -30.97 -4.77
C VAL A 186 0.33 -31.18 -4.78
N ILE A 187 1.07 -30.42 -5.59
CA ILE A 187 2.54 -30.52 -5.67
C ILE A 187 3.28 -29.45 -4.89
N SER A 188 2.63 -28.33 -4.63
CA SER A 188 3.27 -27.19 -4.00
C SER A 188 2.29 -26.27 -3.30
N LEU A 189 2.81 -25.53 -2.33
CA LEU A 189 2.09 -24.49 -1.59
C LEU A 189 2.79 -23.15 -1.80
N PHE A 190 2.03 -22.10 -2.07
CA PHE A 190 2.55 -20.74 -2.13
C PHE A 190 1.95 -19.86 -1.04
N GLU A 191 2.65 -18.78 -0.69
CA GLU A 191 2.20 -17.79 0.28
C GLU A 191 2.45 -16.38 -0.28
N SER A 192 1.37 -15.66 -0.61
CA SER A 192 1.45 -14.29 -1.14
C SER A 192 1.53 -13.24 -0.03
N GLY A 193 1.18 -13.64 1.19
CA GLY A 193 0.98 -12.77 2.33
C GLY A 193 -0.30 -11.94 2.26
N LEU A 194 -1.22 -12.30 1.35
CA LEU A 194 -2.58 -11.80 1.26
C LEU A 194 -3.54 -12.97 1.40
N THR A 195 -4.21 -13.05 2.54
CA THR A 195 -5.09 -14.17 2.91
C THR A 195 -6.13 -14.46 1.83
N ASP A 196 -6.68 -13.43 1.18
CA ASP A 196 -7.67 -13.59 0.11
C ASP A 196 -7.10 -14.32 -1.11
N PHE A 197 -5.85 -14.04 -1.51
CA PHE A 197 -5.21 -14.73 -2.62
C PHE A 197 -4.82 -16.16 -2.24
N ASP A 198 -4.25 -16.32 -1.05
CA ASP A 198 -3.81 -17.62 -0.55
C ASP A 198 -4.97 -18.57 -0.26
N ASN A 199 -6.18 -18.04 -0.06
CA ASN A 199 -7.40 -18.81 0.14
C ASN A 199 -8.16 -19.14 -1.15
N ASN A 200 -8.10 -18.28 -2.16
CA ASN A 200 -9.06 -18.32 -3.28
C ASN A 200 -8.39 -18.55 -4.64
N ILE A 201 -7.06 -18.66 -4.72
CA ILE A 201 -6.35 -18.85 -5.98
C ILE A 201 -5.57 -20.17 -5.96
N ALA A 202 -5.56 -20.84 -7.12
CA ALA A 202 -4.72 -22.00 -7.37
C ALA A 202 -4.14 -21.95 -8.79
N PHE A 203 -2.97 -22.56 -8.98
CA PHE A 203 -2.28 -22.60 -10.26
C PHE A 203 -2.29 -24.00 -10.85
N ILE A 204 -2.64 -24.11 -12.13
CA ILE A 204 -2.60 -25.34 -12.91
C ILE A 204 -1.93 -25.12 -14.26
N ASN A 205 -1.66 -26.19 -14.96
CA ASN A 205 -1.12 -26.11 -16.33
C ASN A 205 -2.11 -25.41 -17.26
N LEU A 206 -1.61 -24.50 -18.13
CA LEU A 206 -2.43 -23.68 -19.03
C LEU A 206 -3.27 -24.48 -20.00
N ASP A 207 -2.71 -25.49 -20.63
CA ASP A 207 -3.46 -26.32 -21.59
C ASP A 207 -4.53 -27.15 -20.87
N THR A 208 -4.25 -27.57 -19.64
CA THR A 208 -5.23 -28.24 -18.79
C THR A 208 -6.38 -27.32 -18.39
N LEU A 209 -6.09 -26.06 -18.10
CA LEU A 209 -7.11 -25.06 -17.78
C LEU A 209 -8.01 -24.80 -18.99
N ASP A 210 -7.41 -24.60 -20.16
CA ASP A 210 -8.15 -24.37 -21.41
C ASP A 210 -9.08 -25.55 -21.71
N GLU A 211 -8.58 -26.80 -21.60
CA GLU A 211 -9.38 -28.02 -21.78
C GLU A 211 -10.50 -28.11 -20.73
N PHE A 212 -10.22 -27.77 -19.48
CA PHE A 212 -11.18 -27.88 -18.39
C PHE A 212 -12.35 -26.90 -18.52
N PHE A 213 -12.10 -25.69 -19.00
CA PHE A 213 -13.12 -24.65 -19.20
C PHE A 213 -13.64 -24.54 -20.64
N ASN A 214 -13.24 -25.42 -21.56
CA ASN A 214 -13.54 -25.35 -22.99
C ASN A 214 -13.09 -24.02 -23.63
N LEU A 215 -11.96 -23.50 -23.18
CA LEU A 215 -11.34 -22.32 -23.73
C LEU A 215 -10.47 -22.66 -24.91
N THR A 216 -10.27 -21.70 -25.78
CA THR A 216 -9.41 -21.81 -26.94
C THR A 216 -8.16 -20.98 -26.75
N TYR A 217 -7.19 -21.15 -27.60
CA TYR A 217 -5.98 -20.34 -27.61
C TYR A 217 -6.27 -18.84 -27.78
N ASN A 218 -7.40 -18.49 -28.40
CA ASN A 218 -7.86 -17.12 -28.60
C ASN A 218 -8.40 -16.46 -27.32
N ASP A 219 -8.77 -17.25 -26.32
CA ASP A 219 -9.27 -16.74 -25.04
C ASP A 219 -8.12 -16.37 -24.08
N ARG A 220 -6.86 -16.70 -24.45
CA ARG A 220 -5.68 -16.41 -23.64
C ARG A 220 -5.39 -14.91 -23.57
N ILE A 221 -5.00 -14.47 -22.38
CA ILE A 221 -4.61 -13.10 -22.09
C ILE A 221 -3.08 -12.97 -22.09
N LEU A 222 -2.60 -11.75 -22.34
CA LEU A 222 -1.18 -11.41 -22.20
C LEU A 222 -0.97 -10.67 -20.88
N GLU A 223 -0.20 -11.28 -20.01
CA GLU A 223 0.26 -10.68 -18.75
C GLU A 223 1.63 -10.05 -18.93
N ILE A 224 1.74 -8.77 -18.58
CA ILE A 224 2.97 -7.98 -18.71
C ILE A 224 3.48 -7.65 -17.32
N TYR A 225 4.65 -8.19 -16.97
CA TYR A 225 5.37 -7.88 -15.74
C TYR A 225 6.43 -6.83 -16.06
N LEU A 226 6.25 -5.62 -15.53
CA LEU A 226 7.11 -4.45 -15.79
C LEU A 226 8.41 -4.52 -14.98
N LYS A 227 9.46 -3.88 -15.50
CA LYS A 227 10.71 -3.66 -14.76
C LYS A 227 10.55 -2.70 -13.60
N ASN A 228 9.72 -1.65 -13.78
CA ASN A 228 9.37 -0.68 -12.76
C ASN A 228 7.85 -0.46 -12.71
N PRO A 229 7.13 -1.06 -11.76
CA PRO A 229 5.67 -0.97 -11.67
C PRO A 229 5.14 0.32 -11.04
N GLN A 230 6.01 1.24 -10.57
CA GLN A 230 5.58 2.44 -9.82
C GLN A 230 4.84 3.45 -10.70
N ASN A 231 5.15 3.51 -12.01
CA ASN A 231 4.53 4.44 -12.97
C ASN A 231 3.50 3.73 -13.87
N ILE A 232 2.58 3.01 -13.26
CA ILE A 232 1.66 2.12 -13.97
C ILE A 232 0.82 2.82 -15.04
N GLU A 233 0.32 4.02 -14.80
CA GLU A 233 -0.51 4.77 -15.74
C GLU A 233 0.22 5.11 -17.05
N ASN A 234 1.46 5.60 -16.95
CA ASN A 234 2.29 5.88 -18.13
C ASN A 234 2.61 4.61 -18.90
N GLN A 235 2.92 3.53 -18.21
CA GLN A 235 3.22 2.24 -18.81
C GLN A 235 1.99 1.64 -19.51
N LYS A 236 0.83 1.72 -18.86
CA LYS A 236 -0.47 1.33 -19.44
C LYS A 236 -0.76 2.10 -20.72
N PHE A 237 -0.53 3.41 -20.74
CA PHE A 237 -0.72 4.23 -21.94
C PHE A 237 0.21 3.81 -23.10
N ILE A 238 1.45 3.44 -22.81
CA ILE A 238 2.38 2.90 -23.81
C ILE A 238 1.85 1.56 -24.38
N VAL A 239 1.41 0.66 -23.49
CA VAL A 239 0.86 -0.64 -23.90
C VAL A 239 -0.43 -0.47 -24.69
N GLN A 240 -1.31 0.46 -24.29
CA GLN A 240 -2.55 0.75 -25.03
C GLN A 240 -2.28 1.26 -26.46
N LYS A 241 -1.21 2.02 -26.67
CA LYS A 241 -0.79 2.43 -28.02
C LYS A 241 -0.28 1.26 -28.88
N ILE A 242 0.32 0.26 -28.25
CA ILE A 242 0.80 -0.95 -28.93
C ILE A 242 -0.38 -1.86 -29.30
N PHE A 243 -1.39 -1.91 -28.46
CA PHE A 243 -2.59 -2.74 -28.59
C PHE A 243 -3.87 -1.86 -28.62
N PRO A 244 -4.09 -1.06 -29.69
CA PRO A 244 -5.17 -0.09 -29.74
C PRO A 244 -6.57 -0.74 -29.77
N ASP A 245 -6.67 -1.94 -30.34
CA ASP A 245 -7.91 -2.68 -30.54
C ASP A 245 -8.19 -3.70 -29.41
N GLU A 246 -7.36 -3.70 -28.36
CA GLU A 246 -7.45 -4.64 -27.27
C GLU A 246 -7.80 -3.96 -25.95
N PHE A 247 -8.38 -4.70 -25.02
CA PHE A 247 -8.65 -4.22 -23.69
C PHE A 247 -7.39 -4.30 -22.83
N VAL A 248 -6.86 -3.12 -22.44
CA VAL A 248 -5.65 -3.00 -21.62
C VAL A 248 -6.03 -2.48 -20.24
N TYR A 249 -5.78 -3.27 -19.23
CA TYR A 249 -6.01 -2.87 -17.83
C TYR A 249 -4.81 -3.20 -16.94
N SER A 250 -4.66 -2.43 -15.91
CA SER A 250 -3.58 -2.58 -14.92
C SER A 250 -4.09 -3.26 -13.65
N TRP A 251 -3.17 -3.72 -12.81
CA TRP A 251 -3.47 -4.19 -11.47
C TRP A 251 -4.21 -3.14 -10.62
N ALA A 252 -3.98 -1.84 -10.88
CA ALA A 252 -4.66 -0.75 -10.22
C ALA A 252 -6.13 -0.63 -10.64
N ASP A 253 -6.46 -0.88 -11.92
CA ASP A 253 -7.83 -0.90 -12.41
C ASP A 253 -8.62 -2.07 -11.80
N THR A 254 -8.00 -3.24 -11.75
CA THR A 254 -8.60 -4.45 -11.17
C THR A 254 -8.87 -4.28 -9.66
N ASN A 255 -8.03 -3.53 -8.96
CA ASN A 255 -8.16 -3.26 -7.53
C ASN A 255 -8.67 -1.82 -7.25
N SER A 256 -9.52 -1.28 -8.13
CA SER A 256 -10.01 0.10 -8.06
C SER A 256 -10.71 0.46 -6.73
N SER A 257 -11.44 -0.48 -6.14
CA SER A 257 -12.07 -0.32 -4.83
C SER A 257 -11.04 -0.07 -3.72
N LEU A 258 -9.93 -0.83 -3.72
CA LEU A 258 -8.84 -0.64 -2.78
C LEU A 258 -8.16 0.71 -2.99
N PHE A 259 -7.89 1.10 -4.25
CA PHE A 259 -7.31 2.41 -4.55
C PHE A 259 -8.21 3.56 -4.12
N SER A 260 -9.52 3.41 -4.32
CA SER A 260 -10.51 4.38 -3.86
C SER A 260 -10.49 4.51 -2.34
N ALA A 261 -10.43 3.39 -1.61
CA ALA A 261 -10.29 3.36 -0.16
C ALA A 261 -9.00 4.06 0.32
N LEU A 262 -7.86 3.77 -0.31
CA LEU A 262 -6.57 4.43 0.00
C LEU A 262 -6.58 5.93 -0.32
N LYS A 263 -7.35 6.37 -1.31
CA LYS A 263 -7.53 7.79 -1.63
C LYS A 263 -8.38 8.50 -0.57
N VAL A 264 -9.46 7.88 -0.13
CA VAL A 264 -10.32 8.39 0.95
C VAL A 264 -9.50 8.47 2.24
N GLU A 265 -8.77 7.44 2.59
CA GLU A 265 -7.87 7.41 3.75
C GLU A 265 -6.89 8.59 3.73
N ARG A 266 -6.22 8.86 2.61
CA ARG A 266 -5.32 10.01 2.46
C ARG A 266 -6.02 11.33 2.77
N ASN A 267 -7.23 11.51 2.27
CA ASN A 267 -8.01 12.73 2.50
C ASN A 267 -8.39 12.88 3.98
N VAL A 268 -8.79 11.80 4.63
CA VAL A 268 -9.09 11.77 6.07
C VAL A 268 -7.84 12.09 6.88
N MET A 269 -6.69 11.50 6.53
CA MET A 269 -5.43 11.80 7.18
C MET A 269 -5.04 13.27 7.04
N PHE A 270 -5.24 13.88 5.86
CA PHE A 270 -5.00 15.31 5.67
C PHE A 270 -5.87 16.18 6.59
N ILE A 271 -7.14 15.81 6.78
CA ILE A 271 -8.05 16.53 7.69
C ILE A 271 -7.56 16.39 9.15
N ILE A 272 -7.18 15.18 9.57
CA ILE A 272 -6.65 14.93 10.93
C ILE A 272 -5.38 15.74 11.16
N LEU A 273 -4.45 15.75 10.18
CA LEU A 273 -3.24 16.56 10.24
C LEU A 273 -3.54 18.05 10.40
N SER A 274 -4.48 18.56 9.61
CA SER A 274 -4.91 19.97 9.70
C SER A 274 -5.46 20.28 11.09
N LEU A 275 -6.24 19.37 11.68
CA LEU A 275 -6.79 19.55 13.03
C LEU A 275 -5.68 19.56 14.09
N ILE A 276 -4.70 18.68 14.00
CA ILE A 276 -3.54 18.64 14.92
C ILE A 276 -2.75 19.96 14.84
N ILE A 277 -2.53 20.50 13.63
CA ILE A 277 -1.86 21.79 13.45
C ILE A 277 -2.67 22.94 14.09
N ILE A 278 -3.98 22.93 13.95
CA ILE A 278 -4.87 23.92 14.56
C ILE A 278 -4.77 23.84 16.10
N VAL A 279 -4.84 22.65 16.67
CA VAL A 279 -4.71 22.44 18.13
C VAL A 279 -3.34 22.92 18.62
N ALA A 280 -2.26 22.62 17.90
CA ALA A 280 -0.92 23.09 18.22
C ALA A 280 -0.85 24.63 18.19
N ALA A 281 -1.46 25.28 17.18
CA ALA A 281 -1.53 26.74 17.11
C ALA A 281 -2.28 27.35 18.32
N PHE A 282 -3.41 26.77 18.72
CA PHE A 282 -4.14 27.22 19.91
C PHE A 282 -3.32 27.05 21.19
N ASN A 283 -2.55 25.98 21.33
CA ASN A 283 -1.65 25.78 22.48
C ASN A 283 -0.58 26.86 22.53
N ILE A 284 0.00 27.27 21.40
CA ILE A 284 0.99 28.34 21.32
C ILE A 284 0.34 29.69 21.71
N ILE A 285 -0.83 30.01 21.14
CA ILE A 285 -1.54 31.27 21.41
C ILE A 285 -1.90 31.37 22.89
N SER A 286 -2.44 30.30 23.47
CA SER A 286 -2.82 30.24 24.90
C SER A 286 -1.57 30.42 25.80
N GLY A 287 -0.49 29.70 25.51
CA GLY A 287 0.76 29.80 26.24
C GLY A 287 1.36 31.20 26.18
N LEU A 288 1.40 31.82 24.98
CA LEU A 288 1.89 33.20 24.85
C LEU A 288 0.99 34.23 25.53
N THR A 289 -0.32 34.08 25.46
CA THR A 289 -1.28 35.00 26.11
C THR A 289 -1.07 35.00 27.64
N ILE A 290 -0.91 33.83 28.25
CA ILE A 290 -0.66 33.72 29.67
C ILE A 290 0.72 34.26 30.04
N LEU A 291 1.76 34.00 29.18
CA LEU A 291 3.09 34.56 29.36
C LEU A 291 3.06 36.10 29.36
N VAL A 292 2.40 36.71 28.38
CA VAL A 292 2.25 38.17 28.29
C VAL A 292 1.54 38.73 29.54
N LYS A 293 0.43 38.11 29.95
CA LYS A 293 -0.32 38.53 31.15
C LYS A 293 0.56 38.52 32.40
N ASN A 294 1.38 37.50 32.56
CA ASN A 294 2.22 37.37 33.76
C ASN A 294 3.45 38.29 33.73
N LYS A 295 3.89 38.70 32.51
CA LYS A 295 5.00 39.67 32.34
C LYS A 295 4.55 41.12 32.20
N THR A 296 3.28 41.43 32.57
CA THR A 296 2.72 42.80 32.44
C THR A 296 3.56 43.82 33.19
N ARG A 297 4.11 43.50 34.40
CA ARG A 297 4.99 44.41 35.16
C ARG A 297 6.31 44.67 34.44
N ASP A 298 6.92 43.63 33.90
CA ASP A 298 8.20 43.77 33.14
C ASP A 298 7.94 44.57 31.83
N ILE A 299 6.80 44.38 31.19
CA ILE A 299 6.36 45.16 30.02
C ILE A 299 6.17 46.65 30.39
N ALA A 300 5.56 46.94 31.55
CA ALA A 300 5.35 48.32 32.02
C ALA A 300 6.73 49.01 32.26
N ILE A 301 7.70 48.32 32.85
CA ILE A 301 9.06 48.83 33.05
C ILE A 301 9.74 49.10 31.70
N LEU A 302 9.64 48.17 30.72
CA LEU A 302 10.19 48.39 29.39
C LEU A 302 9.58 49.61 28.67
N LYS A 303 8.28 49.81 28.84
CA LYS A 303 7.59 51.00 28.29
C LYS A 303 8.04 52.29 28.96
N SER A 304 8.26 52.32 30.28
CA SER A 304 8.67 53.49 31.02
C SER A 304 10.08 53.97 30.63
N ILE A 305 10.95 53.08 30.17
CA ILE A 305 12.29 53.38 29.64
C ILE A 305 12.28 53.64 28.10
N GLY A 306 11.09 53.71 27.47
CA GLY A 306 10.96 54.17 26.08
C GLY A 306 10.95 53.06 25.02
N VAL A 307 10.83 51.77 25.39
CA VAL A 307 10.72 50.69 24.39
C VAL A 307 9.40 50.76 23.65
N LEU A 308 9.45 50.78 22.32
CA LEU A 308 8.28 50.86 21.44
C LEU A 308 7.40 49.62 21.54
N ASN A 309 6.08 49.77 21.44
CA ASN A 309 5.13 48.67 21.41
C ASN A 309 5.44 47.62 20.32
N LYS A 310 5.94 48.06 19.16
CA LYS A 310 6.35 47.18 18.05
C LYS A 310 7.49 46.24 18.47
N SER A 311 8.45 46.71 19.27
CA SER A 311 9.56 45.91 19.79
C SER A 311 9.08 44.89 20.84
N ILE A 312 8.13 45.26 21.68
CA ILE A 312 7.52 44.34 22.66
C ILE A 312 6.79 43.19 21.92
N ILE A 313 6.00 43.50 20.92
CA ILE A 313 5.32 42.44 20.10
C ILE A 313 6.34 41.52 19.47
N LYS A 314 7.44 42.05 18.89
CA LYS A 314 8.51 41.25 18.31
C LYS A 314 9.19 40.33 19.33
N ILE A 315 9.43 40.79 20.56
CA ILE A 315 10.01 39.98 21.63
C ILE A 315 9.14 38.77 21.91
N PHE A 316 7.82 38.94 22.11
CA PHE A 316 6.91 37.83 22.40
C PHE A 316 6.69 36.92 21.19
N PHE A 317 6.70 37.47 19.99
CA PHE A 317 6.71 36.68 18.77
C PHE A 317 7.93 35.77 18.68
N LEU A 318 9.14 36.32 18.96
CA LEU A 318 10.37 35.55 19.00
C LEU A 318 10.34 34.43 20.07
N VAL A 319 9.78 34.71 21.25
CA VAL A 319 9.60 33.69 22.29
C VAL A 319 8.75 32.53 21.76
N GLY A 320 7.63 32.84 21.08
CA GLY A 320 6.76 31.82 20.48
C GLY A 320 7.48 31.02 19.39
N VAL A 321 8.22 31.67 18.53
CA VAL A 321 9.03 31.01 17.48
C VAL A 321 10.07 30.08 18.07
N ILE A 322 10.79 30.49 19.14
CA ILE A 322 11.81 29.64 19.79
C ILE A 322 11.16 28.42 20.45
N ILE A 323 10.06 28.60 21.18
CA ILE A 323 9.32 27.49 21.81
C ILE A 323 8.79 26.54 20.72
N GLY A 324 8.14 27.08 19.69
CA GLY A 324 7.55 26.27 18.61
C GLY A 324 8.61 25.49 17.84
N THR A 325 9.71 26.14 17.44
CA THR A 325 10.78 25.46 16.67
C THR A 325 11.50 24.39 17.50
N SER A 326 11.81 24.69 18.77
CA SER A 326 12.45 23.71 19.66
C SER A 326 11.54 22.52 19.94
N ALA A 327 10.25 22.74 20.18
CA ALA A 327 9.26 21.69 20.36
C ALA A 327 9.07 20.83 19.09
N THR A 328 9.05 21.47 17.91
CA THR A 328 8.97 20.76 16.63
C THR A 328 10.20 19.88 16.39
N ILE A 329 11.40 20.41 16.61
CA ILE A 329 12.64 19.63 16.46
C ILE A 329 12.64 18.42 17.39
N PHE A 330 12.24 18.62 18.66
CA PHE A 330 12.15 17.54 19.63
C PHE A 330 11.06 16.52 19.25
N GLY A 331 9.92 16.99 18.74
CA GLY A 331 8.84 16.15 18.22
C GLY A 331 9.27 15.31 17.02
N ILE A 332 10.03 15.90 16.09
CA ILE A 332 10.61 15.17 14.94
C ILE A 332 11.56 14.08 15.45
N PHE A 333 12.44 14.41 16.39
CA PHE A 333 13.40 13.45 16.94
C PHE A 333 12.67 12.25 17.59
N LEU A 334 11.66 12.50 18.42
CA LEU A 334 10.84 11.45 19.02
C LEU A 334 10.09 10.64 17.96
N GLY A 335 9.44 11.32 17.02
CA GLY A 335 8.65 10.67 15.95
C GLY A 335 9.51 9.73 15.09
N VAL A 336 10.71 10.17 14.70
CA VAL A 336 11.64 9.35 13.92
C VAL A 336 12.14 8.14 14.72
N ILE A 337 12.52 8.32 15.99
CA ILE A 337 12.95 7.19 16.82
C ILE A 337 11.86 6.13 16.91
N PHE A 338 10.62 6.52 17.23
CA PHE A 338 9.53 5.58 17.34
C PHE A 338 9.09 4.96 16.00
N SER A 339 9.31 5.64 14.88
CA SER A 339 8.99 5.08 13.55
C SER A 339 10.05 4.11 13.03
N MET A 340 11.25 4.07 13.62
CA MET A 340 12.33 3.14 13.24
C MET A 340 12.26 1.81 14.02
N TYR A 341 11.46 1.78 15.11
CA TYR A 341 11.15 0.57 15.89
C TYR A 341 9.83 -0.05 15.43
#